data_0a74d58e9286c61db48ce24a811fb6b7
#
_entry.id   0a74d58e9286c61db48ce24a811fb6b7
#
_cell.length_a   1.000
_cell.length_b   1.000
_cell.length_c   1.000
_cell.angle_alpha   90.00
_cell.angle_beta   90.00
_cell.angle_gamma   90.00
#
_symmetry.space_group_name_H-M   'P 1'
#
loop_
_entity.id
_entity.type
_entity.pdbx_description
1 polymer ?
#
loop_
_entity_poly.entity_id
_entity_poly.type
_entity_poly.pdbx_seq_one_letter_code
_entity_poly.pdbx_strand_id
1 'polypeptide(L)'
;MDVSIIAAIVTGVGVLSFAIIFTLLYRNYALSTVAEYESGQMDVDLIDETIIKNKKNAKLHRRILRRVKQVLTILLIAALIPFMLFAIYSKITNGVAMVGGKGIIAVASASMSMKNEANPYLANINNQFNTFDVITLEKVESPSELNLYDVIAFTNDEGTNIIHRIVGVQQTPNGPRYITRGDSNNADDEYKPSIDDVIGEYSGTRVPYVGAFIMFLQSLSGIFTIAAVIYCLIMIESTGNKIYVAREERLEFLLKSIDFRTDTVRDDGLDCTFIETVYFKNYAYTFDDNGFISKTLISEPSDAQDLNSVPSDDIKGDGDGE
;
A
#
# COMPACT_ATOMS: atom_id res chain seq x y z
N MET A 1 20.33 29.07 -1.96
CA MET A 1 19.79 27.75 -1.59
C MET A 1 19.47 27.05 -2.90
N ASP A 2 19.96 25.84 -3.08
CA ASP A 2 19.84 25.10 -4.33
C ASP A 2 18.34 24.80 -4.61
N VAL A 3 17.91 24.98 -5.86
CA VAL A 3 16.51 24.76 -6.29
C VAL A 3 16.05 23.33 -5.96
N SER A 4 16.98 22.36 -6.02
CA SER A 4 16.71 20.96 -5.67
C SER A 4 16.37 20.77 -4.19
N ILE A 5 17.02 21.52 -3.30
CA ILE A 5 16.76 21.49 -1.86
C ILE A 5 15.38 22.10 -1.55
N ILE A 6 15.05 23.25 -2.20
CA ILE A 6 13.74 23.88 -2.05
C ILE A 6 12.65 22.92 -2.51
N ALA A 7 12.79 22.30 -3.68
CA ALA A 7 11.82 21.35 -4.20
C ALA A 7 11.63 20.15 -3.25
N ALA A 8 12.73 19.61 -2.69
CA ALA A 8 12.68 18.51 -1.72
C ALA A 8 11.94 18.91 -0.43
N ILE A 9 12.19 20.11 0.08
CA ILE A 9 11.51 20.64 1.29
C ILE A 9 10.01 20.80 1.01
N VAL A 10 9.65 21.45 -0.10
CA VAL A 10 8.24 21.69 -0.45
C VAL A 10 7.49 20.38 -0.64
N THR A 11 8.10 19.41 -1.33
CA THR A 11 7.49 18.08 -1.51
C THR A 11 7.38 17.34 -0.17
N GLY A 12 8.41 17.38 0.66
CA GLY A 12 8.40 16.75 1.99
C GLY A 12 7.29 17.33 2.89
N VAL A 13 7.17 18.65 2.95
CA VAL A 13 6.09 19.35 3.70
C VAL A 13 4.72 18.98 3.13
N GLY A 14 4.56 18.92 1.81
CA GLY A 14 3.30 18.55 1.17
C GLY A 14 2.88 17.11 1.51
N VAL A 15 3.80 16.15 1.42
CA VAL A 15 3.56 14.73 1.74
C VAL A 15 3.23 14.55 3.23
N LEU A 16 3.96 15.20 4.13
CA LEU A 16 3.69 15.13 5.58
C LEU A 16 2.33 15.76 5.92
N SER A 17 2.01 16.92 5.32
CA SER A 17 0.70 17.56 5.50
C SER A 17 -0.43 16.66 5.03
N PHE A 18 -0.29 16.03 3.86
CA PHE A 18 -1.26 15.06 3.36
C PHE A 18 -1.44 13.89 4.34
N ALA A 19 -0.35 13.29 4.82
CA ALA A 19 -0.41 12.17 5.75
C ALA A 19 -1.12 12.53 7.07
N ILE A 20 -0.85 13.74 7.60
CA ILE A 20 -1.51 14.25 8.82
C ILE A 20 -3.00 14.48 8.57
N ILE A 21 -3.37 15.20 7.50
CA ILE A 21 -4.77 15.48 7.16
C ILE A 21 -5.53 14.17 6.93
N PHE A 22 -4.96 13.25 6.13
CA PHE A 22 -5.54 11.93 5.90
C PHE A 22 -5.78 11.17 7.21
N THR A 23 -4.80 11.15 8.11
CA THR A 23 -4.90 10.48 9.41
C THR A 23 -6.01 11.08 10.27
N LEU A 24 -6.12 12.41 10.33
CA LEU A 24 -7.16 13.08 11.10
C LEU A 24 -8.55 12.79 10.54
N LEU A 25 -8.73 12.90 9.23
CA LEU A 25 -10.00 12.62 8.57
C LEU A 25 -10.41 11.15 8.74
N TYR A 26 -9.49 10.23 8.51
CA TYR A 26 -9.76 8.80 8.62
C TYR A 26 -10.02 8.37 10.08
N ARG A 27 -9.30 8.95 11.05
CA ARG A 27 -9.56 8.74 12.46
C ARG A 27 -10.93 9.28 12.88
N ASN A 28 -11.30 10.47 12.45
CA ASN A 28 -12.62 11.03 12.74
C ASN A 28 -13.74 10.17 12.14
N TYR A 29 -13.61 9.76 10.90
CA TYR A 29 -14.53 8.82 10.26
C TYR A 29 -14.67 7.52 11.07
N ALA A 30 -13.56 6.95 11.53
CA ALA A 30 -13.61 5.72 12.30
C ALA A 30 -14.24 5.90 13.66
N LEU A 31 -13.95 7.00 14.35
CA LEU A 31 -14.57 7.31 15.65
C LEU A 31 -16.07 7.53 15.52
N SER A 32 -16.54 8.25 14.50
CA SER A 32 -17.97 8.42 14.24
C SER A 32 -18.65 7.09 13.93
N THR A 33 -18.05 6.25 13.09
CA THR A 33 -18.60 4.94 12.75
C THR A 33 -18.65 3.99 13.95
N VAL A 34 -17.63 3.98 14.81
CA VAL A 34 -17.65 3.21 16.06
C VAL A 34 -18.77 3.71 16.99
N ALA A 35 -18.91 5.03 17.15
CA ALA A 35 -19.98 5.62 17.96
C ALA A 35 -21.39 5.29 17.42
N GLU A 36 -21.58 5.22 16.10
CA GLU A 36 -22.82 4.79 15.47
C GLU A 36 -23.18 3.32 15.82
N TYR A 37 -22.17 2.43 15.86
CA TYR A 37 -22.40 1.06 16.34
C TYR A 37 -22.71 1.01 17.84
N GLU A 38 -21.96 1.75 18.66
CA GLU A 38 -22.17 1.79 20.11
C GLU A 38 -23.52 2.39 20.49
N SER A 39 -23.97 3.45 19.80
CA SER A 39 -25.26 4.11 20.04
C SER A 39 -26.48 3.30 19.55
N GLY A 40 -26.25 2.27 18.73
CA GLY A 40 -27.30 1.45 18.14
C GLY A 40 -28.04 2.10 16.97
N GLN A 41 -27.51 3.16 16.39
CA GLN A 41 -28.07 3.76 15.16
C GLN A 41 -28.02 2.79 13.98
N MET A 42 -26.96 1.96 13.91
CA MET A 42 -26.74 0.97 12.86
C MET A 42 -27.39 -0.40 13.12
N ASP A 43 -28.16 -0.55 14.19
CA ASP A 43 -28.72 -1.86 14.59
C ASP A 43 -29.62 -2.47 13.53
N VAL A 44 -30.53 -1.68 12.95
CA VAL A 44 -31.45 -2.15 11.91
C VAL A 44 -30.68 -2.61 10.68
N ASP A 45 -29.68 -1.82 10.24
CA ASP A 45 -28.85 -2.16 9.08
C ASP A 45 -28.02 -3.42 9.33
N LEU A 46 -27.51 -3.61 10.57
CA LEU A 46 -26.78 -4.81 10.98
C LEU A 46 -27.63 -6.05 10.92
N ILE A 47 -28.86 -5.97 11.44
CA ILE A 47 -29.82 -7.06 11.43
C ILE A 47 -30.28 -7.35 10.01
N ASP A 48 -30.65 -6.33 9.23
CA ASP A 48 -31.01 -6.46 7.82
C ASP A 48 -29.90 -7.15 7.02
N GLU A 49 -28.65 -6.70 7.19
CA GLU A 49 -27.53 -7.32 6.49
C GLU A 49 -27.31 -8.78 6.91
N THR A 50 -27.59 -9.10 8.18
CA THR A 50 -27.39 -10.44 8.71
C THR A 50 -28.53 -11.38 8.30
N ILE A 51 -29.75 -10.92 8.38
CA ILE A 51 -30.96 -11.71 8.10
C ILE A 51 -31.21 -11.82 6.59
N ILE A 52 -31.29 -10.69 5.89
CA ILE A 52 -31.67 -10.66 4.46
C ILE A 52 -30.55 -11.22 3.57
N LYS A 53 -29.29 -10.88 3.89
CA LYS A 53 -28.12 -11.35 3.14
C LYS A 53 -27.56 -12.68 3.64
N ASN A 54 -28.25 -13.39 4.53
CA ASN A 54 -27.78 -14.61 5.17
C ASN A 54 -27.68 -15.80 4.20
N LYS A 55 -26.86 -15.66 3.17
CA LYS A 55 -26.28 -16.82 2.49
C LYS A 55 -25.15 -17.32 3.39
N LYS A 56 -25.25 -18.58 3.86
CA LYS A 56 -24.22 -19.24 4.70
C LYS A 56 -22.76 -18.97 4.26
N ASN A 57 -22.56 -18.70 2.98
CA ASN A 57 -21.28 -18.40 2.37
C ASN A 57 -20.82 -16.93 2.52
N ALA A 58 -21.71 -15.98 2.84
CA ALA A 58 -21.36 -14.56 2.90
C ALA A 58 -20.45 -14.22 4.10
N LYS A 59 -20.65 -14.88 5.26
CA LYS A 59 -19.77 -14.71 6.43
C LYS A 59 -18.38 -15.26 6.19
N LEU A 60 -18.28 -16.42 5.54
CA LEU A 60 -17.00 -17.04 5.20
C LEU A 60 -16.25 -16.19 4.17
N HIS A 61 -16.93 -15.76 3.11
CA HIS A 61 -16.35 -14.91 2.05
C HIS A 61 -15.82 -13.59 2.60
N ARG A 62 -16.56 -12.91 3.49
CA ARG A 62 -16.11 -11.66 4.15
C ARG A 62 -14.88 -11.87 5.04
N ARG A 63 -14.82 -12.98 5.81
CA ARG A 63 -13.64 -13.31 6.62
C ARG A 63 -12.41 -13.59 5.75
N ILE A 64 -12.61 -14.31 4.64
CA ILE A 64 -11.54 -14.60 3.69
C ILE A 64 -11.05 -13.32 3.03
N LEU A 65 -11.94 -12.48 2.49
CA LEU A 65 -11.57 -11.21 1.86
C LEU A 65 -10.82 -10.29 2.82
N ARG A 66 -11.24 -10.22 4.08
CA ARG A 66 -10.54 -9.44 5.10
C ARG A 66 -9.13 -9.98 5.35
N ARG A 67 -8.98 -11.30 5.54
CA ARG A 67 -7.66 -11.90 5.72
C ARG A 67 -6.77 -11.71 4.52
N VAL A 68 -7.32 -11.86 3.31
CA VAL A 68 -6.60 -11.59 2.07
C VAL A 68 -6.13 -10.14 2.01
N LYS A 69 -7.01 -9.18 2.34
CA LYS A 69 -6.64 -7.75 2.39
C LYS A 69 -5.53 -7.50 3.41
N GLN A 70 -5.63 -8.07 4.63
CA GLN A 70 -4.59 -7.92 5.66
C GLN A 70 -3.26 -8.49 5.21
N VAL A 71 -3.25 -9.71 4.66
CA VAL A 71 -2.05 -10.34 4.12
C VAL A 71 -1.45 -9.50 3.00
N LEU A 72 -2.28 -8.98 2.09
CA LEU A 72 -1.82 -8.13 0.99
C LEU A 72 -1.19 -6.82 1.50
N THR A 73 -1.81 -6.18 2.52
CA THR A 73 -1.26 -4.98 3.16
C THR A 73 0.08 -5.27 3.84
N ILE A 74 0.19 -6.38 4.56
CA ILE A 74 1.45 -6.79 5.21
C ILE A 74 2.53 -7.06 4.17
N LEU A 75 2.21 -7.77 3.08
CA LEU A 75 3.14 -8.05 1.98
C LEU A 75 3.60 -6.75 1.29
N LEU A 76 2.68 -5.81 1.09
CA LEU A 76 3.02 -4.51 0.52
C LEU A 76 3.97 -3.72 1.42
N ILE A 77 3.71 -3.65 2.73
CA ILE A 77 4.60 -3.00 3.70
C ILE A 77 5.95 -3.72 3.73
N ALA A 78 5.96 -5.06 3.76
CA ALA A 78 7.18 -5.86 3.75
C ALA A 78 8.02 -5.65 2.47
N ALA A 79 7.38 -5.35 1.34
CA ALA A 79 8.07 -4.99 0.10
C ALA A 79 8.61 -3.54 0.13
N LEU A 80 7.88 -2.59 0.71
CA LEU A 80 8.28 -1.18 0.77
C LEU A 80 9.45 -0.92 1.71
N ILE A 81 9.57 -1.68 2.81
CA ILE A 81 10.68 -1.53 3.77
C ILE A 81 12.06 -1.74 3.12
N PRO A 82 12.32 -2.82 2.37
CA PRO A 82 13.59 -3.00 1.66
C PRO A 82 13.89 -1.87 0.67
N PHE A 83 12.87 -1.38 -0.05
CA PHE A 83 13.04 -0.23 -0.95
C PHE A 83 13.46 1.03 -0.19
N MET A 84 12.84 1.29 0.96
CA MET A 84 13.21 2.42 1.80
C MET A 84 14.65 2.28 2.33
N LEU A 85 15.03 1.10 2.81
CA LEU A 85 16.40 0.83 3.28
C LEU A 85 17.43 0.96 2.16
N PHE A 86 17.11 0.46 0.95
CA PHE A 86 17.94 0.64 -0.24
C PHE A 86 18.08 2.12 -0.61
N ALA A 87 16.98 2.89 -0.58
CA ALA A 87 17.02 4.32 -0.87
C ALA A 87 17.92 5.09 0.11
N ILE A 88 17.83 4.77 1.41
CA ILE A 88 18.69 5.37 2.45
C ILE A 88 20.14 4.96 2.24
N TYR A 89 20.41 3.68 2.03
CA TYR A 89 21.76 3.16 1.78
C TYR A 89 22.38 3.81 0.54
N SER A 90 21.64 3.85 -0.58
CA SER A 90 22.09 4.49 -1.81
C SER A 90 22.38 5.98 -1.61
N LYS A 91 21.61 6.68 -0.76
CA LYS A 91 21.88 8.09 -0.44
C LYS A 91 23.19 8.27 0.35
N ILE A 92 23.50 7.35 1.24
CA ILE A 92 24.76 7.36 2.02
C ILE A 92 25.97 7.04 1.12
N THR A 93 25.79 6.17 0.11
CA THR A 93 26.84 5.74 -0.83
C THR A 93 26.87 6.55 -2.12
N ASN A 94 26.43 7.81 -2.09
CA ASN A 94 26.41 8.72 -3.25
C ASN A 94 25.69 8.15 -4.51
N GLY A 95 24.62 7.38 -4.30
CA GLY A 95 23.75 6.98 -5.39
C GLY A 95 24.13 5.67 -6.09
N VAL A 96 25.23 5.02 -5.71
CA VAL A 96 25.65 3.73 -6.28
C VAL A 96 25.67 2.66 -5.19
N ALA A 97 24.85 1.65 -5.36
CA ALA A 97 24.85 0.48 -4.48
C ALA A 97 25.66 -0.65 -5.14
N MET A 98 26.83 -0.95 -4.59
CA MET A 98 27.68 -2.08 -5.01
C MET A 98 27.44 -3.25 -4.06
N VAL A 99 27.08 -4.42 -4.61
CA VAL A 99 26.86 -5.65 -3.86
C VAL A 99 27.59 -6.79 -4.57
N GLY A 100 28.55 -7.42 -3.90
CA GLY A 100 29.29 -8.55 -4.46
C GLY A 100 30.07 -8.19 -5.73
N GLY A 101 30.62 -6.98 -5.82
CA GLY A 101 31.38 -6.52 -6.99
C GLY A 101 30.54 -6.08 -8.18
N LYS A 102 29.19 -6.10 -8.04
CA LYS A 102 28.26 -5.61 -9.05
C LYS A 102 27.42 -4.46 -8.49
N GLY A 103 27.15 -3.47 -9.32
CA GLY A 103 26.36 -2.32 -8.95
C GLY A 103 25.37 -1.92 -10.03
N ILE A 104 24.44 -1.07 -9.62
CA ILE A 104 23.50 -0.42 -10.53
C ILE A 104 23.54 1.08 -10.32
N ILE A 105 23.46 1.82 -11.42
CA ILE A 105 23.36 3.27 -11.40
C ILE A 105 22.29 3.75 -12.38
N ALA A 106 21.54 4.77 -11.99
CA ALA A 106 20.57 5.42 -12.87
C ALA A 106 21.26 6.56 -13.64
N VAL A 107 21.05 6.59 -14.94
CA VAL A 107 21.61 7.59 -15.85
C VAL A 107 20.86 8.91 -15.72
N ALA A 108 21.55 9.95 -15.26
CA ALA A 108 20.95 11.25 -14.97
C ALA A 108 20.97 12.23 -16.15
N SER A 109 21.82 12.01 -17.15
CA SER A 109 22.04 12.93 -18.27
C SER A 109 22.02 12.23 -19.62
N ALA A 110 21.94 13.01 -20.70
CA ALA A 110 21.95 12.51 -22.06
C ALA A 110 23.38 12.44 -22.69
N SER A 111 24.43 12.60 -21.88
CA SER A 111 25.82 12.67 -22.39
C SER A 111 26.29 11.41 -23.11
N MET A 112 25.63 10.27 -22.88
CA MET A 112 25.91 8.97 -23.50
C MET A 112 24.81 8.50 -24.47
N SER A 113 23.85 9.37 -24.84
CA SER A 113 22.64 8.95 -25.58
C SER A 113 22.82 8.86 -27.08
N MET A 114 23.74 9.66 -27.66
CA MET A 114 23.96 9.78 -29.11
C MET A 114 25.43 9.76 -29.41
N LYS A 115 25.76 9.42 -30.66
CA LYS A 115 27.10 9.53 -31.18
C LYS A 115 27.30 10.93 -31.77
N ASN A 116 28.20 11.72 -31.16
CA ASN A 116 28.58 13.01 -31.72
C ASN A 116 29.53 12.82 -32.91
N GLU A 117 29.39 13.63 -33.96
CA GLU A 117 30.26 13.60 -35.14
C GLU A 117 31.75 13.88 -34.82
N ALA A 118 31.99 14.60 -33.72
CA ALA A 118 33.35 14.83 -33.19
C ALA A 118 34.03 13.55 -32.63
N ASN A 119 33.26 12.44 -32.52
CA ASN A 119 33.72 11.18 -31.94
C ASN A 119 33.75 10.05 -32.99
N PRO A 120 34.62 10.07 -34.00
CA PRO A 120 34.63 9.09 -35.10
C PRO A 120 34.92 7.65 -34.65
N TYR A 121 35.56 7.45 -33.50
CA TYR A 121 35.79 6.14 -32.88
C TYR A 121 34.49 5.40 -32.50
N LEU A 122 33.37 6.12 -32.40
CA LEU A 122 32.06 5.52 -32.08
C LEU A 122 31.37 4.83 -33.27
N ALA A 123 31.95 4.89 -34.49
CA ALA A 123 31.28 4.37 -35.68
C ALA A 123 30.81 2.93 -35.53
N ASN A 124 31.60 2.06 -34.89
CA ASN A 124 31.26 0.65 -34.66
C ASN A 124 30.87 0.30 -33.23
N ILE A 125 30.67 1.29 -32.36
CA ILE A 125 30.28 1.08 -30.95
C ILE A 125 28.80 1.40 -30.80
N ASN A 126 27.98 0.44 -30.33
CA ASN A 126 26.52 0.57 -30.23
C ASN A 126 26.01 0.28 -28.80
N ASN A 127 26.71 0.77 -27.79
CA ASN A 127 26.38 0.61 -26.38
C ASN A 127 25.99 1.93 -25.70
N GLN A 128 25.40 2.86 -26.46
CA GLN A 128 24.83 4.09 -25.93
C GLN A 128 23.59 3.80 -25.06
N PHE A 129 23.32 4.66 -24.08
CA PHE A 129 22.18 4.60 -23.21
C PHE A 129 21.62 6.00 -22.95
N ASN A 130 20.31 6.04 -22.63
CA ASN A 130 19.56 7.28 -22.51
C ASN A 130 19.44 7.72 -21.04
N THR A 131 19.05 8.98 -20.85
CA THR A 131 18.60 9.47 -19.56
C THR A 131 17.48 8.58 -19.03
N PHE A 132 17.52 8.28 -17.73
CA PHE A 132 16.62 7.37 -17.03
C PHE A 132 16.78 5.88 -17.37
N ASP A 133 17.78 5.48 -18.12
CA ASP A 133 18.18 4.08 -18.15
C ASP A 133 18.87 3.71 -16.82
N VAL A 134 18.75 2.45 -16.44
CA VAL A 134 19.57 1.86 -15.37
C VAL A 134 20.61 0.98 -16.02
N ILE A 135 21.85 1.20 -15.68
CA ILE A 135 22.96 0.38 -16.16
C ILE A 135 23.60 -0.40 -15.03
N THR A 136 24.17 -1.56 -15.38
CA THR A 136 24.92 -2.38 -14.44
C THR A 136 26.39 -2.05 -14.53
N LEU A 137 27.06 -2.02 -13.37
CA LEU A 137 28.48 -1.79 -13.21
C LEU A 137 29.14 -3.03 -12.63
N GLU A 138 30.35 -3.32 -13.06
CA GLU A 138 31.26 -4.28 -12.44
C GLU A 138 32.44 -3.53 -11.81
N LYS A 139 32.77 -3.91 -10.56
CA LYS A 139 33.87 -3.27 -9.83
C LYS A 139 35.19 -3.54 -10.54
N VAL A 140 35.99 -2.52 -10.71
CA VAL A 140 37.32 -2.60 -11.24
C VAL A 140 38.32 -2.54 -10.08
N GLU A 141 39.23 -3.51 -10.02
CA GLU A 141 40.22 -3.59 -8.93
C GLU A 141 41.62 -3.17 -9.37
N SER A 142 41.90 -3.23 -10.67
CA SER A 142 43.20 -2.92 -11.22
C SER A 142 43.11 -2.06 -12.49
N PRO A 143 44.04 -1.11 -12.70
CA PRO A 143 44.13 -0.35 -13.94
C PRO A 143 44.26 -1.22 -15.21
N SER A 144 44.77 -2.46 -15.08
CA SER A 144 44.94 -3.39 -16.20
C SER A 144 43.65 -3.99 -16.73
N GLU A 145 42.53 -3.84 -16.00
CA GLU A 145 41.21 -4.30 -16.40
C GLU A 145 40.53 -3.32 -17.35
N LEU A 146 40.94 -2.03 -17.33
CA LEU A 146 40.31 -0.98 -18.13
C LEU A 146 41.06 -0.80 -19.47
N ASN A 147 40.28 -0.79 -20.53
CA ASN A 147 40.77 -0.61 -21.89
C ASN A 147 40.28 0.72 -22.48
N LEU A 148 40.92 1.11 -23.59
CA LEU A 148 40.44 2.24 -24.36
C LEU A 148 39.05 1.94 -24.91
N TYR A 149 38.16 2.91 -24.78
CA TYR A 149 36.74 2.88 -25.15
C TYR A 149 35.81 2.11 -24.18
N ASP A 150 36.30 1.61 -23.07
CA ASP A 150 35.41 1.16 -22.00
C ASP A 150 34.64 2.34 -21.40
N VAL A 151 33.41 2.06 -20.93
CA VAL A 151 32.57 3.06 -20.26
C VAL A 151 32.68 2.85 -18.76
N ILE A 152 33.13 3.88 -18.06
CA ILE A 152 33.30 3.85 -16.60
C ILE A 152 32.37 4.82 -15.90
N ALA A 153 31.91 4.43 -14.71
CA ALA A 153 31.34 5.34 -13.74
C ALA A 153 32.41 5.75 -12.73
N PHE A 154 32.57 7.02 -12.51
CA PHE A 154 33.57 7.57 -11.58
C PHE A 154 33.00 8.77 -10.81
N THR A 155 33.63 9.11 -9.69
CA THR A 155 33.28 10.30 -8.90
C THR A 155 34.32 11.40 -9.18
N ASN A 156 33.85 12.60 -9.54
CA ASN A 156 34.73 13.75 -9.70
C ASN A 156 35.07 14.41 -8.36
N ASP A 157 35.92 15.45 -8.40
CA ASP A 157 36.34 16.23 -7.22
C ASP A 157 35.20 16.97 -6.52
N GLU A 158 34.08 17.20 -7.20
CA GLU A 158 32.86 17.76 -6.61
C GLU A 158 31.96 16.72 -5.93
N GLY A 159 32.34 15.42 -5.94
CA GLY A 159 31.53 14.31 -5.42
C GLY A 159 30.40 13.91 -6.35
N THR A 160 30.40 14.33 -7.61
CA THR A 160 29.36 13.98 -8.60
C THR A 160 29.78 12.71 -9.36
N ASN A 161 28.83 11.77 -9.48
CA ASN A 161 29.04 10.57 -10.28
C ASN A 161 28.84 10.87 -11.77
N ILE A 162 29.85 10.53 -12.58
CA ILE A 162 29.87 10.71 -14.02
C ILE A 162 30.00 9.34 -14.68
N ILE A 163 29.31 9.14 -15.80
CA ILE A 163 29.38 7.91 -16.58
C ILE A 163 29.81 8.28 -18.00
N HIS A 164 31.08 8.09 -18.31
CA HIS A 164 31.63 8.46 -19.59
C HIS A 164 32.59 7.40 -20.12
N ARG A 165 32.96 7.53 -21.38
CA ARG A 165 33.87 6.60 -22.10
C ARG A 165 35.31 7.03 -21.96
N ILE A 166 36.23 6.08 -21.76
CA ILE A 166 37.66 6.29 -21.80
C ILE A 166 38.08 6.55 -23.26
N VAL A 167 38.58 7.73 -23.52
CA VAL A 167 39.09 8.13 -24.86
C VAL A 167 40.60 8.26 -24.89
N GLY A 168 41.26 8.16 -23.73
CA GLY A 168 42.73 8.18 -23.63
C GLY A 168 43.18 7.86 -22.21
N VAL A 169 44.49 7.63 -22.06
CA VAL A 169 45.12 7.40 -20.76
C VAL A 169 46.39 8.25 -20.68
N GLN A 170 46.51 9.05 -19.64
CA GLN A 170 47.68 9.85 -19.34
C GLN A 170 48.48 9.19 -18.21
N GLN A 171 49.75 8.80 -18.49
CA GLN A 171 50.58 8.26 -17.44
C GLN A 171 51.13 9.40 -16.57
N THR A 172 51.00 9.24 -15.25
CA THR A 172 51.51 10.19 -14.25
C THR A 172 52.40 9.46 -13.23
N PRO A 173 53.25 10.18 -12.47
CA PRO A 173 54.04 9.56 -11.40
C PRO A 173 53.22 8.83 -10.34
N ASN A 174 51.96 9.20 -10.18
CA ASN A 174 51.01 8.63 -9.22
C ASN A 174 50.08 7.57 -9.86
N GLY A 175 50.40 7.04 -11.02
CA GLY A 175 49.60 6.08 -11.77
C GLY A 175 48.84 6.67 -12.95
N PRO A 176 48.11 5.85 -13.70
CA PRO A 176 47.35 6.29 -14.86
C PRO A 176 46.18 7.19 -14.48
N ARG A 177 45.93 8.21 -15.30
CA ARG A 177 44.73 9.04 -15.26
C ARG A 177 43.95 8.84 -16.55
N TYR A 178 42.67 8.61 -16.45
CA TYR A 178 41.81 8.35 -17.60
C TYR A 178 41.29 9.66 -18.18
N ILE A 179 41.41 9.83 -19.49
CA ILE A 179 40.78 10.92 -20.23
C ILE A 179 39.43 10.38 -20.65
N THR A 180 38.36 10.99 -20.16
CA THR A 180 36.98 10.53 -20.41
C THR A 180 36.20 11.55 -21.23
N ARG A 181 35.18 11.05 -21.96
CA ARG A 181 34.28 11.88 -22.76
C ARG A 181 32.93 11.20 -22.88
N GLY A 182 31.86 11.97 -22.76
CA GLY A 182 30.50 11.50 -23.10
C GLY A 182 30.37 11.32 -24.63
N ASP A 183 29.71 10.25 -25.06
CA ASP A 183 29.52 9.93 -26.48
C ASP A 183 28.82 11.06 -27.26
N SER A 184 27.96 11.82 -26.59
CA SER A 184 27.23 12.98 -27.13
C SER A 184 28.00 14.29 -27.00
N ASN A 185 29.13 14.32 -26.30
CA ASN A 185 29.93 15.51 -26.05
C ASN A 185 30.95 15.73 -27.17
N ASN A 186 31.36 16.98 -27.37
CA ASN A 186 32.36 17.39 -28.35
C ASN A 186 33.75 17.63 -27.76
N ALA A 187 33.89 17.56 -26.43
CA ALA A 187 35.13 17.80 -25.70
C ALA A 187 35.33 16.77 -24.60
N ASP A 188 36.60 16.58 -24.21
CA ASP A 188 36.99 15.74 -23.08
C ASP A 188 36.54 16.37 -21.76
N ASP A 189 36.39 15.53 -20.76
CA ASP A 189 36.09 15.98 -19.40
C ASP A 189 37.35 16.68 -18.82
N GLU A 190 37.12 17.75 -18.07
CA GLU A 190 38.21 18.47 -17.40
C GLU A 190 38.87 17.61 -16.32
N TYR A 191 38.01 16.91 -15.52
CA TYR A 191 38.47 15.99 -14.50
C TYR A 191 38.94 14.68 -15.11
N LYS A 192 40.13 14.24 -14.73
CA LYS A 192 40.73 12.98 -15.18
C LYS A 192 40.81 12.01 -14.03
N PRO A 193 39.85 11.05 -13.91
CA PRO A 193 39.82 10.12 -12.81
C PRO A 193 41.04 9.21 -12.75
N SER A 194 41.46 8.88 -11.53
CA SER A 194 42.39 7.78 -11.22
C SER A 194 41.58 6.48 -11.03
N ILE A 195 42.25 5.38 -10.81
CA ILE A 195 41.57 4.10 -10.50
C ILE A 195 40.76 4.18 -9.20
N ASP A 196 41.24 4.96 -8.23
CA ASP A 196 40.55 5.14 -6.93
C ASP A 196 39.25 5.92 -7.05
N ASP A 197 39.10 6.72 -8.12
CA ASP A 197 37.87 7.48 -8.39
C ASP A 197 36.83 6.65 -9.15
N VAL A 198 37.27 5.50 -9.76
CA VAL A 198 36.39 4.63 -10.54
C VAL A 198 35.51 3.78 -9.64
N ILE A 199 34.20 3.93 -9.80
CA ILE A 199 33.20 3.14 -9.12
C ILE A 199 33.08 1.75 -9.74
N GLY A 200 33.11 1.70 -11.09
CA GLY A 200 33.03 0.47 -11.85
C GLY A 200 32.92 0.70 -13.34
N GLU A 201 33.05 -0.38 -14.10
CA GLU A 201 32.90 -0.43 -15.56
C GLU A 201 31.47 -0.85 -15.93
N TYR A 202 30.94 -0.33 -17.03
CA TYR A 202 29.67 -0.71 -17.59
C TYR A 202 29.72 -2.14 -18.15
N SER A 203 28.94 -3.06 -17.58
CA SER A 203 28.91 -4.49 -17.92
C SER A 203 28.10 -4.84 -19.18
N GLY A 204 27.62 -3.85 -19.94
CA GLY A 204 26.83 -4.04 -21.16
C GLY A 204 25.31 -4.25 -20.94
N THR A 205 24.84 -4.32 -19.70
CA THR A 205 23.41 -4.51 -19.42
C THR A 205 22.74 -3.18 -19.07
N ARG A 206 21.61 -2.89 -19.72
CA ARG A 206 20.77 -1.72 -19.40
C ARG A 206 19.30 -2.09 -19.29
N VAL A 207 18.58 -1.38 -18.42
CA VAL A 207 17.12 -1.47 -18.29
C VAL A 207 16.54 -0.07 -18.58
N PRO A 208 15.78 0.11 -19.67
CA PRO A 208 15.28 1.41 -20.08
C PRO A 208 14.22 1.95 -19.10
N TYR A 209 14.17 3.27 -18.91
CA TYR A 209 13.15 4.05 -18.21
C TYR A 209 12.97 3.80 -16.71
N VAL A 210 13.59 2.77 -16.13
CA VAL A 210 13.47 2.44 -14.69
C VAL A 210 14.22 3.43 -13.82
N GLY A 211 15.24 4.09 -14.38
CA GLY A 211 16.09 5.03 -13.66
C GLY A 211 15.34 6.21 -13.04
N ALA A 212 14.31 6.73 -13.71
CA ALA A 212 13.49 7.81 -13.14
C ALA A 212 12.85 7.41 -11.80
N PHE A 213 12.35 6.19 -11.70
CA PHE A 213 11.79 5.66 -10.47
C PHE A 213 12.86 5.46 -9.39
N ILE A 214 14.02 4.90 -9.75
CA ILE A 214 15.15 4.73 -8.82
C ILE A 214 15.64 6.09 -8.31
N MET A 215 15.83 7.08 -9.20
CA MET A 215 16.23 8.43 -8.82
C MET A 215 15.21 9.10 -7.89
N PHE A 216 13.91 8.90 -8.16
CA PHE A 216 12.87 9.37 -7.25
C PHE A 216 12.98 8.70 -5.88
N LEU A 217 13.13 7.37 -5.81
CA LEU A 217 13.30 6.64 -4.55
C LEU A 217 14.53 7.10 -3.75
N GLN A 218 15.64 7.41 -4.44
CA GLN A 218 16.89 7.90 -3.84
C GLN A 218 16.81 9.37 -3.41
N SER A 219 15.78 10.10 -3.87
CA SER A 219 15.58 11.49 -3.46
C SER A 219 15.01 11.58 -2.05
N LEU A 220 15.25 12.71 -1.36
CA LEU A 220 14.61 12.97 -0.06
C LEU A 220 13.08 12.93 -0.17
N SER A 221 12.53 13.47 -1.26
CA SER A 221 11.10 13.43 -1.54
C SER A 221 10.55 12.01 -1.64
N GLY A 222 11.27 11.10 -2.30
CA GLY A 222 10.93 9.68 -2.43
C GLY A 222 10.93 8.97 -1.07
N ILE A 223 11.96 9.19 -0.26
CA ILE A 223 12.07 8.61 1.09
C ILE A 223 10.88 9.06 1.96
N PHE A 224 10.56 10.36 2.00
CA PHE A 224 9.39 10.86 2.73
C PHE A 224 8.07 10.29 2.19
N THR A 225 7.95 10.15 0.88
CA THR A 225 6.75 9.58 0.25
C THR A 225 6.55 8.11 0.66
N ILE A 226 7.60 7.29 0.60
CA ILE A 226 7.52 5.87 1.02
C ILE A 226 7.15 5.78 2.50
N ALA A 227 7.79 6.58 3.36
CA ALA A 227 7.51 6.59 4.79
C ALA A 227 6.05 6.98 5.08
N ALA A 228 5.52 8.01 4.40
CA ALA A 228 4.13 8.42 4.51
C ALA A 228 3.14 7.36 4.03
N VAL A 229 3.44 6.66 2.93
CA VAL A 229 2.60 5.55 2.42
C VAL A 229 2.57 4.41 3.43
N ILE A 230 3.72 3.99 3.97
CA ILE A 230 3.78 2.94 5.00
C ILE A 230 2.95 3.37 6.23
N TYR A 231 3.11 4.59 6.68
CA TYR A 231 2.34 5.13 7.81
C TYR A 231 0.83 5.11 7.54
N CYS A 232 0.38 5.58 6.37
CA CYS A 232 -1.04 5.55 5.99
C CYS A 232 -1.59 4.13 5.93
N LEU A 233 -0.83 3.16 5.39
CA LEU A 233 -1.24 1.75 5.35
C LEU A 233 -1.43 1.17 6.77
N ILE A 234 -0.51 1.45 7.68
CA ILE A 234 -0.61 1.02 9.08
C ILE A 234 -1.85 1.64 9.74
N MET A 235 -2.10 2.93 9.51
CA MET A 235 -3.26 3.64 10.07
C MET A 235 -4.59 3.09 9.53
N ILE A 236 -4.68 2.81 8.22
CA ILE A 236 -5.86 2.19 7.60
C ILE A 236 -6.16 0.83 8.24
N GLU A 237 -5.14 0.00 8.41
CA GLU A 237 -5.31 -1.34 8.98
C GLU A 237 -5.72 -1.28 10.46
N SER A 238 -5.01 -0.48 11.26
CA SER A 238 -5.28 -0.30 12.70
C SER A 238 -6.69 0.24 12.94
N THR A 239 -7.08 1.27 12.19
CA THR A 239 -8.37 1.94 12.34
C THR A 239 -9.52 1.09 11.80
N GLY A 240 -9.34 0.47 10.64
CA GLY A 240 -10.32 -0.46 10.07
C GLY A 240 -10.58 -1.67 10.98
N ASN A 241 -9.58 -2.11 11.73
CA ASN A 241 -9.75 -3.17 12.71
C ASN A 241 -10.67 -2.75 13.89
N LYS A 242 -10.57 -1.51 14.36
CA LYS A 242 -11.45 -0.98 15.41
C LYS A 242 -12.90 -0.95 14.99
N ILE A 243 -13.19 -0.46 13.77
CA ILE A 243 -14.56 -0.45 13.21
C ILE A 243 -15.11 -1.89 13.13
N TYR A 244 -14.28 -2.82 12.68
CA TYR A 244 -14.71 -4.21 12.57
C TYR A 244 -15.02 -4.84 13.93
N VAL A 245 -14.19 -4.61 14.94
CA VAL A 245 -14.41 -5.13 16.30
C VAL A 245 -15.70 -4.57 16.88
N ALA A 246 -15.90 -3.24 16.83
CA ALA A 246 -17.13 -2.59 17.32
C ALA A 246 -18.39 -3.16 16.62
N ARG A 247 -18.31 -3.38 15.30
CA ARG A 247 -19.40 -4.00 14.53
C ARG A 247 -19.72 -5.44 14.98
N GLU A 248 -18.70 -6.27 15.16
CA GLU A 248 -18.89 -7.67 15.58
C GLU A 248 -19.41 -7.76 17.03
N GLU A 249 -18.90 -6.95 17.95
CA GLU A 249 -19.35 -6.87 19.32
C GLU A 249 -20.83 -6.43 19.39
N ARG A 250 -21.19 -5.39 18.61
CA ARG A 250 -22.60 -4.93 18.55
C ARG A 250 -23.51 -6.00 17.97
N LEU A 251 -23.09 -6.66 16.89
CA LEU A 251 -23.88 -7.75 16.29
C LEU A 251 -24.06 -8.92 17.27
N GLU A 252 -23.02 -9.31 17.99
CA GLU A 252 -23.12 -10.38 18.99
C GLU A 252 -24.07 -10.00 20.13
N PHE A 253 -24.00 -8.75 20.60
CA PHE A 253 -24.94 -8.22 21.60
C PHE A 253 -26.39 -8.28 21.09
N LEU A 254 -26.64 -7.82 19.85
CA LEU A 254 -28.00 -7.84 19.26
C LEU A 254 -28.52 -9.26 19.10
N LEU A 255 -27.72 -10.19 18.60
CA LEU A 255 -28.12 -11.58 18.42
C LEU A 255 -28.46 -12.31 19.76
N LYS A 256 -27.81 -11.88 20.85
CA LYS A 256 -28.14 -12.38 22.20
C LYS A 256 -29.40 -11.75 22.80
N SER A 257 -29.73 -10.52 22.39
CA SER A 257 -30.85 -9.74 22.91
C SER A 257 -32.17 -9.91 22.12
N ILE A 258 -32.10 -10.52 20.92
CA ILE A 258 -33.30 -10.81 20.11
C ILE A 258 -34.04 -11.98 20.73
N ASP A 259 -35.26 -11.70 21.16
CA ASP A 259 -36.21 -12.73 21.58
C ASP A 259 -36.88 -13.29 20.30
N PHE A 260 -36.57 -14.54 19.97
CA PHE A 260 -37.17 -15.23 18.83
C PHE A 260 -38.57 -15.71 19.24
N ARG A 261 -39.60 -14.93 18.95
CA ARG A 261 -40.98 -15.39 19.06
C ARG A 261 -41.33 -16.14 17.79
N THR A 262 -41.56 -17.43 17.93
CA THR A 262 -41.99 -18.30 16.83
C THR A 262 -43.49 -18.40 16.85
N ASP A 263 -44.17 -17.66 15.96
CA ASP A 263 -45.60 -17.88 15.71
C ASP A 263 -45.73 -18.97 14.64
N THR A 264 -46.01 -20.18 15.07
CA THR A 264 -46.33 -21.29 14.14
C THR A 264 -47.78 -21.16 13.70
N VAL A 265 -47.97 -20.64 12.50
CA VAL A 265 -49.31 -20.78 11.84
C VAL A 265 -49.38 -22.17 11.26
N ARG A 266 -50.22 -22.99 11.83
CA ARG A 266 -50.57 -24.31 11.30
C ARG A 266 -51.75 -24.11 10.34
N ASP A 267 -51.50 -24.22 9.04
CA ASP A 267 -52.57 -24.33 8.06
C ASP A 267 -53.01 -25.81 7.99
N ASP A 268 -54.31 -26.09 8.19
CA ASP A 268 -54.84 -27.45 8.18
C ASP A 268 -54.97 -28.09 6.78
N GLY A 269 -54.33 -27.47 5.79
CA GLY A 269 -54.14 -28.01 4.43
C GLY A 269 -52.84 -28.79 4.33
N LEU A 270 -52.82 -29.82 3.53
CA LEU A 270 -51.79 -30.87 3.33
C LEU A 270 -50.34 -30.40 3.02
N ASP A 271 -50.06 -29.09 3.06
CA ASP A 271 -48.71 -28.49 2.93
C ASP A 271 -48.45 -27.58 4.16
N CYS A 272 -47.77 -28.12 5.17
CA CYS A 272 -47.33 -27.35 6.34
C CYS A 272 -46.13 -26.49 5.99
N THR A 273 -46.32 -25.24 5.56
CA THR A 273 -45.26 -24.22 5.53
C THR A 273 -45.12 -23.62 6.93
N PHE A 274 -43.93 -23.80 7.54
CA PHE A 274 -43.59 -23.11 8.77
C PHE A 274 -43.26 -21.66 8.45
N ILE A 275 -44.03 -20.72 9.02
CA ILE A 275 -43.73 -19.29 8.95
C ILE A 275 -43.24 -18.84 10.33
N GLU A 276 -42.02 -18.35 10.37
CA GLU A 276 -41.39 -17.80 11.57
C GLU A 276 -41.30 -16.28 11.44
N THR A 277 -41.75 -15.54 12.45
CA THR A 277 -41.65 -14.08 12.47
C THR A 277 -40.76 -13.64 13.62
N VAL A 278 -39.72 -12.89 13.30
CA VAL A 278 -38.79 -12.29 14.25
C VAL A 278 -39.07 -10.80 14.36
N TYR A 279 -39.29 -10.33 15.56
CA TYR A 279 -39.56 -8.92 15.84
C TYR A 279 -38.27 -8.24 16.32
N PHE A 280 -37.89 -7.15 15.65
CA PHE A 280 -36.74 -6.35 16.05
C PHE A 280 -37.03 -4.86 15.87
N LYS A 281 -36.97 -4.09 16.97
CA LYS A 281 -37.42 -2.69 17.00
C LYS A 281 -38.83 -2.57 16.41
N ASN A 282 -39.06 -1.69 15.44
CA ASN A 282 -40.34 -1.48 14.79
C ASN A 282 -40.52 -2.30 13.49
N TYR A 283 -39.81 -3.42 13.37
CA TYR A 283 -39.87 -4.27 12.17
C TYR A 283 -40.20 -5.72 12.52
N ALA A 284 -41.01 -6.34 11.66
CA ALA A 284 -41.26 -7.77 11.65
C ALA A 284 -40.59 -8.39 10.44
N TYR A 285 -39.76 -9.40 10.66
CA TYR A 285 -39.06 -10.18 9.64
C TYR A 285 -39.67 -11.55 9.55
N THR A 286 -40.22 -11.89 8.40
CA THR A 286 -40.92 -13.16 8.17
C THR A 286 -40.05 -14.11 7.36
N PHE A 287 -40.04 -15.37 7.78
CA PHE A 287 -39.23 -16.44 7.17
C PHE A 287 -40.14 -17.65 6.89
N ASP A 288 -39.77 -18.44 5.86
CA ASP A 288 -40.25 -19.77 5.60
C ASP A 288 -39.09 -20.78 5.59
N ASP A 289 -39.38 -22.04 5.25
CA ASP A 289 -38.40 -23.10 5.13
C ASP A 289 -37.27 -22.78 4.11
N ASN A 290 -37.52 -21.85 3.17
CA ASN A 290 -36.58 -21.40 2.16
C ASN A 290 -35.78 -20.18 2.59
N GLY A 291 -36.12 -19.51 3.69
CA GLY A 291 -35.46 -18.38 4.29
C GLY A 291 -36.29 -17.11 4.36
N PHE A 292 -35.67 -15.94 4.26
CA PHE A 292 -36.30 -14.63 4.41
C PHE A 292 -37.35 -14.36 3.33
N ILE A 293 -38.61 -14.03 3.76
CA ILE A 293 -39.75 -13.67 2.89
C ILE A 293 -39.92 -12.17 2.80
N SER A 294 -40.14 -11.49 3.97
CA SER A 294 -40.49 -10.08 3.98
C SER A 294 -40.05 -9.35 5.26
N LYS A 295 -39.93 -8.02 5.14
CA LYS A 295 -39.74 -7.09 6.24
C LYS A 295 -40.88 -6.08 6.22
N THR A 296 -41.63 -5.97 7.30
CA THR A 296 -42.73 -5.04 7.44
C THR A 296 -42.50 -4.08 8.60
N LEU A 297 -42.86 -2.82 8.42
CA LEU A 297 -42.85 -1.82 9.50
C LEU A 297 -44.09 -2.00 10.35
N ILE A 298 -43.94 -2.15 11.66
CA ILE A 298 -45.04 -2.21 12.62
C ILE A 298 -45.38 -0.76 12.96
N SER A 299 -46.50 -0.26 12.40
CA SER A 299 -47.01 1.08 12.69
C SER A 299 -47.82 1.04 13.96
N GLU A 300 -47.25 1.54 15.08
CA GLU A 300 -47.81 1.82 16.40
C GLU A 300 -48.43 0.70 17.25
N PRO A 301 -48.42 0.86 18.59
CA PRO A 301 -48.65 -0.21 19.58
C PRO A 301 -50.13 -0.58 19.81
N SER A 302 -51.07 -0.34 18.88
CA SER A 302 -52.43 -0.78 19.04
C SER A 302 -52.59 -2.31 19.01
N ASP A 303 -51.64 -3.00 18.32
CA ASP A 303 -51.72 -4.46 18.18
C ASP A 303 -50.83 -5.21 19.20
N ALA A 304 -50.03 -4.48 19.99
CA ALA A 304 -49.19 -5.09 21.05
C ALA A 304 -49.87 -5.20 22.41
N GLN A 305 -51.06 -4.59 22.59
CA GLN A 305 -51.79 -4.62 23.88
C GLN A 305 -52.65 -5.87 24.11
N ASP A 306 -52.97 -6.63 23.07
CA ASP A 306 -53.76 -7.85 23.22
C ASP A 306 -52.98 -9.12 23.60
N LEU A 307 -51.65 -9.05 23.62
CA LEU A 307 -50.79 -10.21 23.93
C LEU A 307 -50.43 -10.37 25.42
N ASN A 308 -50.87 -9.44 26.30
CA ASN A 308 -50.59 -9.53 27.74
C ASN A 308 -51.83 -9.94 28.59
N SER A 309 -52.95 -10.31 27.99
CA SER A 309 -54.07 -10.88 28.71
C SER A 309 -53.96 -12.42 28.82
N VAL A 310 -53.16 -12.87 29.74
CA VAL A 310 -53.35 -14.23 30.31
C VAL A 310 -54.58 -14.18 31.16
N PRO A 311 -55.62 -15.01 30.91
CA PRO A 311 -56.77 -15.14 31.83
C PRO A 311 -56.23 -15.71 33.13
N SER A 312 -56.33 -14.93 34.19
CA SER A 312 -56.20 -15.46 35.55
C SER A 312 -57.46 -16.35 35.81
N ASP A 313 -57.28 -17.65 35.70
CA ASP A 313 -58.28 -18.61 36.18
C ASP A 313 -58.42 -18.39 37.68
N ASP A 314 -59.61 -17.93 38.03
CA ASP A 314 -60.20 -17.90 39.39
C ASP A 314 -60.16 -19.32 39.95
N ILE A 315 -59.26 -19.66 40.80
CA ILE A 315 -59.36 -20.77 41.73
C ILE A 315 -60.14 -20.24 42.93
N LYS A 316 -61.48 -20.35 42.89
CA LYS A 316 -62.29 -20.37 44.07
C LYS A 316 -61.99 -21.66 44.81
N GLY A 317 -61.25 -21.57 45.88
CA GLY A 317 -61.25 -22.61 46.91
C GLY A 317 -62.45 -22.40 47.86
N ASP A 318 -63.43 -23.23 47.71
CA ASP A 318 -64.40 -23.49 48.78
C ASP A 318 -63.65 -24.22 49.89
N GLY A 319 -63.72 -23.69 51.08
CA GLY A 319 -63.22 -24.27 52.30
C GLY A 319 -64.20 -24.01 53.40
N ASP A 320 -65.20 -24.87 53.48
CA ASP A 320 -66.08 -24.97 54.67
C ASP A 320 -65.39 -25.75 55.77
N GLY A 321 -65.51 -25.26 56.99
CA GLY A 321 -66.01 -25.99 58.12
C GLY A 321 -64.99 -26.71 59.04
N GLU A 322 -65.06 -26.23 60.21
CA GLU A 322 -64.86 -26.64 61.59
C GLU A 322 -63.60 -26.21 62.30
#